data_267a3343b25a8ea4b26e879818f3b10f
#
_entry.id   267a3343b25a8ea4b26e879818f3b10f
#
_cell.length_a   1.000
_cell.length_b   1.000
_cell.length_c   1.000
_cell.angle_alpha   90.00
_cell.angle_beta   90.00
_cell.angle_gamma   90.00
#
_symmetry.space_group_name_H-M   'P 1'
#
loop_
_entity.id
_entity.type
_entity.pdbx_description
1 polymer ?
#
loop_
_entity_poly.entity_id
_entity_poly.type
_entity_poly.pdbx_seq_one_letter_code
_entity_poly.pdbx_strand_id
1 'polypeptide(L)'
;MDFTEEFRKSVDPELLFKGRPGDVRLGELVSTKWPLVGVTTRICIVGAPDDLGVHLNRGRRGAAGGPSAIRRELYRMTPPMDKAFEVDPGVFCDAGDMVPGSDITVNHRRAQSLCELALNASRAVVALGGGNDYSAPHARALREVSAAQKDATGTIGILTVDPHLDVRERESNLPHSGTPYRDLIDGATIDPRNLVEFGARKNRNAAAHFAWCRERGVVIRDFSELRRAERIGVRIPDAFAQDLERLVARSDDVMVSIDLDACAGLTGV
;
A
#
# COMPACT_ATOMS: atom_id res chain seq x y z
N MET A 1 25.12 -5.43 15.13
CA MET A 1 24.70 -4.37 14.20
C MET A 1 23.26 -4.66 13.82
N ASP A 2 22.39 -3.73 14.08
CA ASP A 2 20.97 -3.90 13.74
C ASP A 2 20.86 -3.81 12.23
N PHE A 3 20.50 -4.91 11.58
CA PHE A 3 20.39 -5.03 10.11
C PHE A 3 19.45 -3.97 9.50
N THR A 4 18.63 -3.35 10.35
CA THR A 4 17.66 -2.31 9.97
C THR A 4 18.30 -0.96 9.65
N GLU A 5 19.40 -0.59 10.27
CA GLU A 5 20.03 0.72 10.03
C GLU A 5 20.72 0.83 8.66
N GLU A 6 21.07 -0.31 8.04
CA GLU A 6 21.73 -0.33 6.73
C GLU A 6 20.77 0.00 5.56
N PHE A 7 19.49 -0.30 5.71
CA PHE A 7 18.52 -0.14 4.60
C PHE A 7 17.34 0.79 4.92
N ARG A 8 17.35 1.45 6.08
CA ARG A 8 16.32 2.40 6.51
C ARG A 8 16.89 3.81 6.67
N LYS A 9 16.15 4.78 6.19
CA LYS A 9 16.42 6.21 6.42
C LYS A 9 15.27 6.79 7.26
N SER A 10 15.61 7.50 8.31
CA SER A 10 14.62 8.23 9.12
C SER A 10 13.91 9.29 8.30
N VAL A 11 12.71 9.68 8.75
CA VAL A 11 11.94 10.79 8.17
C VAL A 11 12.78 12.06 8.19
N ASP A 12 12.75 12.79 7.08
CA ASP A 12 13.36 14.12 7.01
C ASP A 12 12.66 15.05 8.00
N PRO A 13 13.40 15.65 8.97
CA PRO A 13 12.81 16.56 9.94
C PRO A 13 12.09 17.77 9.32
N GLU A 14 12.46 18.18 8.11
CA GLU A 14 11.81 19.29 7.40
C GLU A 14 10.36 18.97 6.98
N LEU A 15 10.01 17.70 6.91
CA LEU A 15 8.64 17.25 6.63
C LEU A 15 7.74 17.33 7.86
N LEU A 16 8.32 17.35 9.08
CA LEU A 16 7.58 17.41 10.34
C LEU A 16 7.05 18.83 10.59
N PHE A 17 5.95 19.15 9.95
CA PHE A 17 5.36 20.47 10.02
C PHE A 17 4.86 20.78 11.44
N LYS A 18 5.22 21.97 11.94
CA LYS A 18 4.75 22.54 13.22
C LYS A 18 3.71 23.61 12.97
N GLY A 19 2.59 23.52 13.68
CA GLY A 19 1.52 24.51 13.63
C GLY A 19 1.87 25.79 14.40
N ARG A 20 0.89 26.69 14.47
CA ARG A 20 0.96 27.88 15.33
C ARG A 20 0.57 27.47 16.77
N PRO A 21 0.91 28.28 17.79
CA PRO A 21 0.43 28.02 19.16
C PRO A 21 -1.09 27.80 19.21
N GLY A 22 -1.53 26.66 19.73
CA GLY A 22 -2.94 26.27 19.78
C GLY A 22 -3.52 25.65 18.50
N ASP A 23 -2.72 25.45 17.46
CA ASP A 23 -3.12 24.86 16.17
C ASP A 23 -2.20 23.66 15.87
N VAL A 24 -2.38 22.58 16.65
CA VAL A 24 -1.55 21.37 16.58
C VAL A 24 -1.73 20.64 15.25
N ARG A 25 -0.65 20.13 14.71
CA ARG A 25 -0.59 19.40 13.44
C ARG A 25 -0.14 17.95 13.64
N LEU A 26 -0.49 17.07 12.71
CA LEU A 26 -0.06 15.66 12.78
C LEU A 26 1.46 15.52 12.82
N GLY A 27 2.20 16.41 12.17
CA GLY A 27 3.68 16.42 12.22
C GLY A 27 4.27 16.68 13.61
N GLU A 28 3.51 17.24 14.55
CA GLU A 28 3.91 17.41 15.95
C GLU A 28 3.60 16.19 16.82
N LEU A 29 2.65 15.36 16.38
CA LEU A 29 2.17 14.19 17.12
C LEU A 29 2.82 12.88 16.67
N VAL A 30 3.34 12.83 15.44
CA VAL A 30 3.98 11.63 14.91
C VAL A 30 5.29 11.36 15.62
N SER A 31 5.47 10.12 16.07
CA SER A 31 6.75 9.65 16.62
C SER A 31 7.63 9.15 15.49
N THR A 32 8.84 9.67 15.38
CA THR A 32 9.87 9.18 14.45
C THR A 32 10.94 8.33 15.13
N LYS A 33 10.74 8.00 16.42
CA LYS A 33 11.65 7.14 17.18
C LYS A 33 11.56 5.71 16.69
N TRP A 34 12.72 5.12 16.43
CA TRP A 34 12.86 3.74 15.99
C TRP A 34 14.05 3.07 16.68
N PRO A 35 14.02 1.79 17.06
CA PRO A 35 12.86 0.90 17.00
C PRO A 35 11.78 1.28 18.03
N LEU A 36 10.54 0.85 17.75
CA LEU A 36 9.39 1.07 18.62
C LEU A 36 9.44 0.04 19.79
N VAL A 37 10.19 0.33 20.81
CA VAL A 37 10.29 -0.55 21.99
C VAL A 37 9.35 -0.06 23.08
N GLY A 38 8.45 -0.94 23.53
CA GLY A 38 7.59 -0.69 24.69
C GLY A 38 6.42 0.27 24.45
N VAL A 39 6.12 0.61 23.20
CA VAL A 39 4.98 1.46 22.85
C VAL A 39 3.97 0.65 22.04
N THR A 40 2.70 0.68 22.43
CA THR A 40 1.61 0.09 21.64
C THR A 40 1.24 1.06 20.51
N THR A 41 2.00 1.04 19.43
CA THR A 41 1.70 1.84 18.25
C THR A 41 0.48 1.27 17.53
N ARG A 42 -0.46 2.15 17.16
CA ARG A 42 -1.64 1.72 16.39
C ARG A 42 -1.39 1.76 14.90
N ILE A 43 -0.72 2.80 14.43
CA ILE A 43 -0.44 3.01 13.00
C ILE A 43 1.03 3.35 12.83
N CYS A 44 1.70 2.64 11.92
CA CYS A 44 3.07 2.94 11.52
C CYS A 44 3.14 3.27 10.03
N ILE A 45 3.79 4.37 9.68
CA ILE A 45 4.09 4.74 8.30
C ILE A 45 5.46 4.16 7.91
N VAL A 46 5.54 3.63 6.71
CA VAL A 46 6.80 3.26 6.04
C VAL A 46 6.80 3.80 4.62
N GLY A 47 7.95 4.04 4.02
CA GLY A 47 8.05 4.52 2.66
C GLY A 47 9.01 3.72 1.78
N ALA A 48 8.68 3.66 0.48
CA ALA A 48 9.50 3.06 -0.57
C ALA A 48 9.76 4.09 -1.70
N PRO A 49 10.72 5.03 -1.52
CA PRO A 49 10.99 6.10 -2.47
C PRO A 49 11.81 5.59 -3.67
N ASP A 50 11.21 4.74 -4.48
CA ASP A 50 11.82 4.15 -5.66
C ASP A 50 10.82 4.08 -6.83
N ASP A 51 11.31 4.32 -8.05
CA ASP A 51 10.53 4.22 -9.29
C ASP A 51 11.21 3.35 -10.36
N LEU A 52 12.12 2.47 -9.93
CA LEU A 52 12.81 1.58 -10.85
C LEU A 52 11.83 0.63 -11.55
N GLY A 53 10.84 0.11 -10.82
CA GLY A 53 9.77 -0.72 -11.39
C GLY A 53 8.90 0.02 -12.40
N VAL A 54 8.64 1.31 -12.18
CA VAL A 54 7.95 2.17 -13.14
C VAL A 54 8.78 2.32 -14.42
N HIS A 55 10.09 2.55 -14.28
CA HIS A 55 11.00 2.65 -15.41
C HIS A 55 11.08 1.36 -16.22
N LEU A 56 11.19 0.21 -15.56
CA LEU A 56 11.20 -1.10 -16.20
C LEU A 56 9.89 -1.38 -16.96
N ASN A 57 8.76 -0.88 -16.49
CA ASN A 57 7.47 -0.92 -17.19
C ASN A 57 7.33 0.17 -18.26
N ARG A 58 8.39 0.91 -18.59
CA ARG A 58 8.39 2.03 -19.54
C ARG A 58 7.44 3.18 -19.14
N GLY A 59 7.15 3.29 -17.85
CA GLY A 59 6.36 4.39 -17.29
C GLY A 59 7.19 5.65 -17.05
N ARG A 60 6.52 6.74 -16.70
CA ARG A 60 7.16 8.00 -16.34
C ARG A 60 7.75 7.90 -14.95
N ARG A 61 9.02 8.30 -14.80
CA ARG A 61 9.65 8.43 -13.49
C ARG A 61 9.05 9.60 -12.70
N GLY A 62 9.19 9.52 -11.37
CA GLY A 62 8.73 10.54 -10.43
C GLY A 62 8.06 9.95 -9.19
N ALA A 63 7.59 8.70 -9.26
CA ALA A 63 6.94 8.01 -8.15
C ALA A 63 7.84 7.91 -6.90
N ALA A 64 9.16 7.90 -7.07
CA ALA A 64 10.12 7.94 -5.96
C ALA A 64 9.94 9.16 -5.03
N GLY A 65 9.38 10.25 -5.51
CA GLY A 65 9.02 11.42 -4.69
C GLY A 65 7.72 11.28 -3.90
N GLY A 66 6.93 10.25 -4.16
CA GLY A 66 5.61 10.03 -3.56
C GLY A 66 5.61 10.03 -2.04
N PRO A 67 6.45 9.22 -1.36
CA PRO A 67 6.49 9.18 0.11
C PRO A 67 6.71 10.54 0.76
N SER A 68 7.64 11.34 0.25
CA SER A 68 7.91 12.69 0.78
C SER A 68 6.79 13.67 0.47
N ALA A 69 6.19 13.59 -0.73
CA ALA A 69 5.09 14.45 -1.12
C ALA A 69 3.84 14.20 -0.26
N ILE A 70 3.49 12.93 -0.03
CA ILE A 70 2.35 12.56 0.83
C ILE A 70 2.59 13.01 2.27
N ARG A 71 3.78 12.76 2.85
CA ARG A 71 4.10 13.19 4.23
C ARG A 71 4.01 14.71 4.39
N ARG A 72 4.45 15.48 3.40
CA ARG A 72 4.39 16.96 3.42
C ARG A 72 2.97 17.45 3.61
N GLU A 73 2.00 16.85 2.95
CA GLU A 73 0.60 17.23 3.09
C GLU A 73 -0.05 16.62 4.34
N LEU A 74 0.22 15.35 4.61
CA LEU A 74 -0.31 14.65 5.80
C LEU A 74 0.08 15.37 7.09
N TYR A 75 1.33 15.76 7.23
CA TYR A 75 1.84 16.38 8.48
C TYR A 75 1.36 17.81 8.67
N ARG A 76 0.77 18.44 7.66
CA ARG A 76 0.08 19.73 7.77
C ARG A 76 -1.37 19.61 8.21
N MET A 77 -1.94 18.43 8.17
CA MET A 77 -3.32 18.23 8.58
C MET A 77 -3.48 18.39 10.08
N THR A 78 -4.63 18.88 10.52
CA THR A 78 -5.01 18.86 11.93
C THR A 78 -5.42 17.45 12.34
N PRO A 79 -5.14 17.04 13.59
CA PRO A 79 -5.66 15.78 14.11
C PRO A 79 -7.20 15.79 14.13
N PRO A 80 -7.86 14.63 14.11
CA PRO A 80 -9.31 14.54 14.26
C PRO A 80 -9.75 15.19 15.57
N MET A 81 -10.86 15.93 15.53
CA MET A 81 -11.46 16.55 16.73
C MET A 81 -12.37 15.60 17.51
N ASP A 82 -12.66 14.44 16.98
CA ASP A 82 -13.46 13.41 17.65
C ASP A 82 -12.61 12.72 18.72
N LYS A 83 -13.09 12.70 19.98
CA LYS A 83 -12.43 12.04 21.12
C LYS A 83 -12.16 10.56 20.86
N ALA A 84 -12.93 9.89 20.02
CA ALA A 84 -12.70 8.51 19.60
C ALA A 84 -11.38 8.33 18.82
N PHE A 85 -10.82 9.42 18.28
CA PHE A 85 -9.60 9.47 17.50
C PHE A 85 -8.53 10.37 18.10
N GLU A 86 -8.55 10.59 19.44
CA GLU A 86 -7.45 11.28 20.10
C GLU A 86 -6.12 10.61 19.74
N VAL A 87 -5.25 11.36 19.06
CA VAL A 87 -3.93 10.90 18.66
C VAL A 87 -2.97 11.21 19.81
N ASP A 88 -2.81 10.24 20.72
CA ASP A 88 -1.75 10.32 21.72
C ASP A 88 -0.38 10.24 21.06
N PRO A 89 0.61 11.01 21.51
CA PRO A 89 1.99 10.86 21.07
C PRO A 89 2.47 9.41 21.26
N GLY A 90 2.93 8.78 20.15
CA GLY A 90 3.36 7.38 20.16
C GLY A 90 2.33 6.38 19.62
N VAL A 91 1.04 6.74 19.56
CA VAL A 91 0.01 5.93 18.87
C VAL A 91 0.21 5.93 17.36
N PHE A 92 0.74 7.03 16.83
CA PHE A 92 1.06 7.26 15.43
C PHE A 92 2.57 7.41 15.25
N CYS A 93 3.19 6.55 14.50
CA CYS A 93 4.63 6.61 14.23
C CYS A 93 4.94 6.61 12.74
N ASP A 94 6.15 7.04 12.41
CA ASP A 94 6.71 6.95 11.08
C ASP A 94 8.12 6.34 11.17
N ALA A 95 8.26 5.15 10.65
CA ALA A 95 9.53 4.42 10.63
C ALA A 95 10.51 4.95 9.57
N GLY A 96 10.07 5.89 8.72
CA GLY A 96 10.88 6.41 7.62
C GLY A 96 10.80 5.57 6.36
N ASP A 97 11.85 5.63 5.57
CA ASP A 97 11.90 5.05 4.23
C ASP A 97 12.93 3.93 4.12
N MET A 98 12.65 2.94 3.28
CA MET A 98 13.73 2.06 2.82
C MET A 98 14.71 2.86 1.96
N VAL A 99 15.98 2.50 1.98
CA VAL A 99 17.03 3.10 1.13
C VAL A 99 17.08 2.35 -0.20
N PRO A 100 16.70 2.98 -1.33
CA PRO A 100 16.74 2.33 -2.64
C PRO A 100 18.17 2.17 -3.14
N GLY A 101 18.40 1.10 -3.88
CA GLY A 101 19.62 0.84 -4.65
C GLY A 101 19.31 0.68 -6.13
N SER A 102 20.25 0.19 -6.90
CA SER A 102 20.10 -0.05 -8.36
C SER A 102 19.46 -1.39 -8.73
N ASP A 103 19.26 -2.29 -7.77
CA ASP A 103 18.65 -3.61 -7.96
C ASP A 103 17.25 -3.64 -7.38
N ILE A 104 16.25 -3.81 -8.25
CA ILE A 104 14.83 -3.83 -7.87
C ILE A 104 14.51 -4.98 -6.92
N THR A 105 15.16 -6.13 -7.06
CA THR A 105 14.92 -7.29 -6.18
C THR A 105 15.45 -7.02 -4.77
N VAL A 106 16.56 -6.31 -4.67
CA VAL A 106 17.11 -5.85 -3.38
C VAL A 106 16.18 -4.80 -2.77
N ASN A 107 15.70 -3.86 -3.57
CA ASN A 107 14.77 -2.81 -3.12
C ASN A 107 13.46 -3.41 -2.59
N HIS A 108 12.88 -4.39 -3.30
CA HIS A 108 11.70 -5.11 -2.85
C HIS A 108 11.93 -5.84 -1.52
N ARG A 109 13.07 -6.52 -1.33
CA ARG A 109 13.40 -7.16 -0.05
C ARG A 109 13.52 -6.16 1.09
N ARG A 110 14.16 -5.01 0.86
CA ARG A 110 14.27 -3.93 1.87
C ARG A 110 12.91 -3.40 2.27
N ALA A 111 12.03 -3.13 1.30
CA ALA A 111 10.67 -2.68 1.56
C ALA A 111 9.84 -3.73 2.32
N GLN A 112 9.95 -5.01 1.95
CA GLN A 112 9.31 -6.11 2.65
C GLN A 112 9.78 -6.16 4.10
N SER A 113 11.09 -6.18 4.36
CA SER A 113 11.65 -6.24 5.71
C SER A 113 11.24 -5.04 6.58
N LEU A 114 11.25 -3.81 6.01
CA LEU A 114 10.80 -2.62 6.74
C LEU A 114 9.31 -2.71 7.09
N CYS A 115 8.48 -3.21 6.17
CA CYS A 115 7.06 -3.39 6.40
C CYS A 115 6.78 -4.49 7.45
N GLU A 116 7.51 -5.61 7.43
CA GLU A 116 7.42 -6.67 8.45
C GLU A 116 7.75 -6.13 9.85
N LEU A 117 8.81 -5.36 9.99
CA LEU A 117 9.18 -4.73 11.25
C LEU A 117 8.09 -3.77 11.75
N ALA A 118 7.51 -2.97 10.85
CA ALA A 118 6.42 -2.06 11.19
C ALA A 118 5.14 -2.80 11.59
N LEU A 119 4.78 -3.88 10.87
CA LEU A 119 3.63 -4.73 11.20
C LEU A 119 3.77 -5.44 12.56
N ASN A 120 4.98 -5.90 12.90
CA ASN A 120 5.24 -6.49 14.22
C ASN A 120 5.18 -5.47 15.37
N ALA A 121 5.35 -4.19 15.09
CA ALA A 121 5.35 -3.10 16.08
C ALA A 121 4.04 -2.31 16.14
N SER A 122 3.10 -2.56 15.24
CA SER A 122 1.85 -1.78 15.13
C SER A 122 0.66 -2.63 14.71
N ARG A 123 -0.55 -2.10 14.89
CA ARG A 123 -1.78 -2.78 14.45
C ARG A 123 -2.06 -2.61 12.95
N ALA A 124 -1.57 -1.53 12.37
CA ALA A 124 -1.75 -1.23 10.96
C ALA A 124 -0.53 -0.49 10.42
N VAL A 125 -0.20 -0.74 9.16
CA VAL A 125 0.86 -0.05 8.44
C VAL A 125 0.26 0.73 7.29
N VAL A 126 0.70 1.98 7.14
CA VAL A 126 0.47 2.79 5.95
C VAL A 126 1.76 2.80 5.14
N ALA A 127 1.80 2.00 4.09
CA ALA A 127 2.96 1.94 3.20
C ALA A 127 2.80 3.01 2.10
N LEU A 128 3.70 4.00 2.11
CA LEU A 128 3.78 5.03 1.09
C LEU A 128 4.69 4.52 -0.04
N GLY A 129 4.09 4.26 -1.18
CA GLY A 129 4.79 3.68 -2.32
C GLY A 129 5.57 4.68 -3.14
N GLY A 130 6.49 4.14 -3.92
CA GLY A 130 6.98 4.66 -5.17
C GLY A 130 6.16 4.05 -6.31
N GLY A 131 6.76 3.11 -7.08
CA GLY A 131 6.01 2.37 -8.09
C GLY A 131 5.01 1.37 -7.50
N ASN A 132 3.95 1.03 -8.25
CA ASN A 132 2.94 0.05 -7.80
C ASN A 132 3.51 -1.38 -7.62
N ASP A 133 4.68 -1.68 -8.16
CA ASP A 133 5.42 -2.93 -7.90
C ASP A 133 5.65 -3.20 -6.41
N TYR A 134 5.67 -2.15 -5.57
CA TYR A 134 5.79 -2.27 -4.11
C TYR A 134 4.57 -2.90 -3.44
N SER A 135 3.43 -2.99 -4.10
CA SER A 135 2.28 -3.76 -3.61
C SER A 135 2.65 -5.23 -3.35
N ALA A 136 3.53 -5.81 -4.16
CA ALA A 136 3.96 -7.21 -3.97
C ALA A 136 4.81 -7.44 -2.71
N PRO A 137 5.90 -6.71 -2.43
CA PRO A 137 6.65 -6.88 -1.19
C PRO A 137 5.84 -6.53 0.06
N HIS A 138 4.96 -5.52 0.02
CA HIS A 138 4.09 -5.20 1.16
C HIS A 138 3.09 -6.32 1.46
N ALA A 139 2.47 -6.91 0.44
CA ALA A 139 1.58 -8.05 0.61
C ALA A 139 2.31 -9.30 1.15
N ARG A 140 3.56 -9.55 0.70
CA ARG A 140 4.39 -10.64 1.26
C ARG A 140 4.69 -10.39 2.73
N ALA A 141 5.07 -9.17 3.10
CA ALA A 141 5.30 -8.79 4.49
C ALA A 141 4.05 -9.05 5.35
N LEU A 142 2.88 -8.63 4.87
CA LEU A 142 1.61 -8.86 5.58
C LEU A 142 1.34 -10.34 5.76
N ARG A 143 1.53 -11.17 4.72
CA ARG A 143 1.33 -12.61 4.80
C ARG A 143 2.28 -13.28 5.80
N GLU A 144 3.58 -12.93 5.78
CA GLU A 144 4.58 -13.52 6.68
C GLU A 144 4.26 -13.18 8.15
N VAL A 145 3.90 -11.93 8.44
CA VAL A 145 3.55 -11.50 9.79
C VAL A 145 2.22 -12.13 10.22
N SER A 146 1.23 -12.17 9.33
CA SER A 146 -0.06 -12.82 9.61
C SER A 146 0.12 -14.31 9.91
N ALA A 147 0.91 -15.04 9.13
CA ALA A 147 1.18 -16.46 9.33
C ALA A 147 1.95 -16.77 10.63
N ALA A 148 2.68 -15.80 11.15
CA ALA A 148 3.41 -15.94 12.42
C ALA A 148 2.51 -15.73 13.66
N GLN A 149 1.28 -15.23 13.50
CA GLN A 149 0.34 -15.05 14.60
C GLN A 149 -0.24 -16.40 15.02
N LYS A 150 -0.55 -16.50 16.31
CA LYS A 150 -1.16 -17.71 16.86
C LYS A 150 -2.53 -17.96 16.23
N ASP A 151 -2.75 -19.20 15.81
CA ASP A 151 -4.00 -19.69 15.23
C ASP A 151 -4.37 -19.07 13.84
N ALA A 152 -3.47 -18.28 13.25
CA ALA A 152 -3.65 -17.75 11.90
C ALA A 152 -3.21 -18.74 10.82
N THR A 153 -3.85 -18.66 9.65
CA THR A 153 -3.51 -19.46 8.47
C THR A 153 -2.52 -18.75 7.56
N GLY A 154 -2.25 -17.47 7.80
CA GLY A 154 -1.51 -16.58 6.92
C GLY A 154 -2.29 -16.23 5.65
N THR A 155 -3.60 -16.39 5.68
CA THR A 155 -4.46 -16.02 4.55
C THR A 155 -4.66 -14.52 4.52
N ILE A 156 -4.27 -13.88 3.43
CA ILE A 156 -4.49 -12.44 3.25
C ILE A 156 -5.47 -12.16 2.10
N GLY A 157 -6.20 -11.05 2.23
CA GLY A 157 -7.02 -10.47 1.18
C GLY A 157 -6.39 -9.18 0.65
N ILE A 158 -6.60 -8.89 -0.63
CA ILE A 158 -6.15 -7.63 -1.24
C ILE A 158 -7.33 -7.00 -1.99
N LEU A 159 -7.61 -5.73 -1.68
CA LEU A 159 -8.47 -4.89 -2.48
C LEU A 159 -7.61 -3.77 -3.05
N THR A 160 -7.47 -3.73 -4.38
CA THR A 160 -6.76 -2.66 -5.07
C THR A 160 -7.72 -1.74 -5.80
N VAL A 161 -7.52 -0.43 -5.64
CA VAL A 161 -8.24 0.62 -6.37
C VAL A 161 -7.33 1.13 -7.46
N ASP A 162 -7.57 0.71 -8.70
CA ASP A 162 -6.67 0.94 -9.82
C ASP A 162 -7.44 0.85 -11.16
N PRO A 163 -7.23 1.72 -12.15
CA PRO A 163 -7.71 1.53 -13.50
C PRO A 163 -7.01 0.38 -14.24
N HIS A 164 -5.84 -0.05 -13.79
CA HIS A 164 -5.08 -1.18 -14.31
C HIS A 164 -5.32 -2.46 -13.49
N LEU A 165 -5.00 -3.62 -14.07
CA LEU A 165 -5.06 -4.92 -13.39
C LEU A 165 -3.69 -5.36 -12.85
N ASP A 166 -2.63 -4.79 -13.33
CA ASP A 166 -1.23 -5.05 -12.96
C ASP A 166 -0.85 -6.54 -12.79
N VAL A 167 -1.33 -7.32 -13.77
CA VAL A 167 -1.09 -8.77 -13.91
C VAL A 167 -0.26 -9.10 -15.15
N ARG A 168 0.62 -8.17 -15.56
CA ARG A 168 1.55 -8.41 -16.68
C ARG A 168 2.57 -9.50 -16.31
N GLU A 169 3.15 -10.11 -17.32
CA GLU A 169 4.33 -10.96 -17.17
C GLU A 169 5.56 -10.11 -16.89
N ARG A 170 6.51 -10.68 -16.17
CA ARG A 170 7.82 -10.05 -15.97
C ARG A 170 8.57 -9.96 -17.28
N GLU A 171 9.17 -8.81 -17.55
CA GLU A 171 10.14 -8.67 -18.65
C GLU A 171 11.53 -9.04 -18.11
N SER A 172 12.27 -9.87 -18.84
CA SER A 172 13.63 -10.35 -18.44
C SER A 172 13.67 -10.92 -17.01
N ASN A 173 12.60 -11.54 -16.57
CA ASN A 173 12.44 -12.08 -15.21
C ASN A 173 12.51 -11.04 -14.08
N LEU A 174 12.43 -9.74 -14.40
CA LEU A 174 12.41 -8.67 -13.41
C LEU A 174 10.97 -8.22 -13.13
N PRO A 175 10.63 -7.96 -11.85
CA PRO A 175 9.36 -7.34 -11.50
C PRO A 175 9.33 -5.88 -11.99
N HIS A 176 8.13 -5.37 -12.25
CA HIS A 176 7.92 -3.98 -12.62
C HIS A 176 6.52 -3.52 -12.17
N SER A 177 6.19 -2.23 -12.30
CA SER A 177 4.95 -1.65 -11.78
C SER A 177 3.65 -2.31 -12.30
N GLY A 178 3.70 -3.05 -13.38
CA GLY A 178 2.55 -3.77 -13.94
C GLY A 178 2.50 -5.27 -13.59
N THR A 179 3.33 -5.78 -12.66
CA THR A 179 3.39 -7.23 -12.35
C THR A 179 2.93 -7.65 -10.96
N PRO A 180 2.67 -6.73 -9.98
CA PRO A 180 2.60 -7.11 -8.58
C PRO A 180 1.58 -8.21 -8.29
N TYR A 181 0.39 -8.13 -8.84
CA TYR A 181 -0.66 -9.10 -8.51
C TYR A 181 -0.47 -10.44 -9.21
N ARG A 182 0.12 -10.45 -10.41
CA ARG A 182 0.56 -11.70 -11.04
C ARG A 182 1.64 -12.38 -10.21
N ASP A 183 2.64 -11.64 -9.77
CA ASP A 183 3.72 -12.17 -8.94
C ASP A 183 3.22 -12.78 -7.62
N LEU A 184 2.20 -12.16 -7.02
CA LEU A 184 1.59 -12.66 -5.79
C LEU A 184 0.79 -13.94 -6.01
N ILE A 185 0.06 -14.05 -7.12
CA ILE A 185 -0.74 -15.23 -7.47
C ILE A 185 0.16 -16.38 -7.92
N ASP A 186 1.07 -16.14 -8.88
CA ASP A 186 1.97 -17.17 -9.41
C ASP A 186 2.95 -17.68 -8.33
N GLY A 187 3.34 -16.81 -7.38
CA GLY A 187 4.13 -17.15 -6.19
C GLY A 187 3.34 -17.74 -5.02
N ALA A 188 2.04 -18.04 -5.19
CA ALA A 188 1.15 -18.55 -4.15
C ALA A 188 1.17 -17.73 -2.83
N THR A 189 1.42 -16.42 -2.94
CA THR A 189 1.33 -15.51 -1.81
C THR A 189 -0.13 -15.26 -1.43
N ILE A 190 -1.02 -15.19 -2.42
CA ILE A 190 -2.47 -15.04 -2.22
C ILE A 190 -3.26 -16.07 -3.03
N ASP A 191 -4.43 -16.45 -2.53
CA ASP A 191 -5.45 -17.11 -3.36
C ASP A 191 -6.04 -16.06 -4.31
N PRO A 192 -6.09 -16.32 -5.63
CA PRO A 192 -6.66 -15.35 -6.59
C PRO A 192 -8.07 -14.87 -6.24
N ARG A 193 -8.87 -15.72 -5.57
CA ARG A 193 -10.22 -15.38 -5.10
C ARG A 193 -10.26 -14.37 -3.96
N ASN A 194 -9.10 -14.08 -3.35
CA ASN A 194 -8.90 -13.06 -2.33
C ASN A 194 -8.30 -11.77 -2.89
N LEU A 195 -8.21 -11.63 -4.22
CA LEU A 195 -7.88 -10.39 -4.90
C LEU A 195 -9.15 -9.74 -5.48
N VAL A 196 -9.36 -8.48 -5.14
CA VAL A 196 -10.39 -7.62 -5.73
C VAL A 196 -9.73 -6.48 -6.48
N GLU A 197 -9.92 -6.45 -7.79
CA GLU A 197 -9.51 -5.38 -8.70
C GLU A 197 -10.65 -4.36 -8.82
N PHE A 198 -10.61 -3.28 -8.05
CA PHE A 198 -11.70 -2.32 -7.95
C PHE A 198 -11.44 -1.07 -8.81
N GLY A 199 -12.31 -0.81 -9.77
CA GLY A 199 -12.20 0.34 -10.66
C GLY A 199 -11.46 0.06 -11.98
N ALA A 200 -11.13 -1.20 -12.27
CA ALA A 200 -10.43 -1.59 -13.50
C ALA A 200 -11.14 -1.07 -14.75
N ARG A 201 -10.37 -0.59 -15.75
CA ARG A 201 -10.91 -0.01 -16.99
C ARG A 201 -10.52 -0.83 -18.21
N LYS A 202 -11.52 -1.21 -19.02
CA LYS A 202 -11.31 -2.00 -20.24
C LYS A 202 -10.39 -1.33 -21.27
N ASN A 203 -10.36 -0.01 -21.33
CA ASN A 203 -9.51 0.74 -22.23
C ASN A 203 -8.08 0.99 -21.71
N ARG A 204 -7.75 0.48 -20.52
CA ARG A 204 -6.42 0.56 -19.89
C ARG A 204 -5.74 -0.81 -19.78
N ASN A 205 -6.44 -1.89 -20.10
CA ASN A 205 -5.98 -3.25 -19.92
C ASN A 205 -6.16 -4.07 -21.21
N ALA A 206 -5.21 -4.96 -21.48
CA ALA A 206 -5.36 -5.94 -22.55
C ALA A 206 -6.47 -6.96 -22.23
N ALA A 207 -7.20 -7.42 -23.25
CA ALA A 207 -8.23 -8.44 -23.07
C ALA A 207 -7.69 -9.75 -22.43
N ALA A 208 -6.43 -10.10 -22.76
CA ALA A 208 -5.75 -11.23 -22.18
C ALA A 208 -5.58 -11.14 -20.64
N HIS A 209 -5.35 -9.93 -20.10
CA HIS A 209 -5.24 -9.71 -18.65
C HIS A 209 -6.59 -9.95 -17.96
N PHE A 210 -7.68 -9.46 -18.54
CA PHE A 210 -9.04 -9.76 -18.04
C PHE A 210 -9.36 -11.25 -18.08
N ALA A 211 -8.98 -11.96 -19.17
CA ALA A 211 -9.19 -13.39 -19.28
C ALA A 211 -8.38 -14.13 -18.21
N TRP A 212 -7.09 -13.81 -18.07
CA TRP A 212 -6.20 -14.38 -17.07
C TRP A 212 -6.73 -14.25 -15.63
N CYS A 213 -7.23 -13.09 -15.26
CA CYS A 213 -7.84 -12.82 -13.95
C CYS A 213 -9.11 -13.65 -13.74
N ARG A 214 -10.02 -13.68 -14.72
CA ARG A 214 -11.29 -14.39 -14.64
C ARG A 214 -11.11 -15.90 -14.53
N GLU A 215 -10.21 -16.48 -15.33
CA GLU A 215 -9.89 -17.91 -15.29
C GLU A 215 -9.39 -18.38 -13.92
N ARG A 216 -8.78 -17.47 -13.14
CA ARG A 216 -8.28 -17.73 -11.79
C ARG A 216 -9.24 -17.37 -10.67
N GLY A 217 -10.36 -16.74 -11.00
CA GLY A 217 -11.38 -16.35 -10.03
C GLY A 217 -11.10 -15.04 -9.30
N VAL A 218 -10.20 -14.18 -9.85
CA VAL A 218 -10.00 -12.81 -9.37
C VAL A 218 -11.30 -12.02 -9.52
N VAL A 219 -11.69 -11.30 -8.49
CA VAL A 219 -12.89 -10.46 -8.51
C VAL A 219 -12.56 -9.14 -9.20
N ILE A 220 -13.23 -8.84 -10.32
CA ILE A 220 -13.02 -7.58 -11.04
C ILE A 220 -14.27 -6.73 -10.93
N ARG A 221 -14.11 -5.50 -10.43
CA ARG A 221 -15.12 -4.44 -10.44
C ARG A 221 -14.78 -3.45 -11.55
N ASP A 222 -15.30 -3.69 -12.75
CA ASP A 222 -15.10 -2.79 -13.90
C ASP A 222 -15.71 -1.42 -13.61
N PHE A 223 -14.96 -0.36 -13.87
CA PHE A 223 -15.40 1.02 -13.58
C PHE A 223 -16.69 1.40 -14.30
N SER A 224 -16.87 0.94 -15.55
CA SER A 224 -18.10 1.23 -16.31
C SER A 224 -19.32 0.50 -15.73
N GLU A 225 -19.11 -0.65 -15.13
CA GLU A 225 -20.17 -1.40 -14.43
C GLU A 225 -20.53 -0.72 -13.10
N LEU A 226 -19.54 -0.28 -12.32
CA LEU A 226 -19.75 0.51 -11.10
C LEU A 226 -20.54 1.80 -11.41
N ARG A 227 -20.15 2.54 -12.44
CA ARG A 227 -20.88 3.76 -12.87
C ARG A 227 -22.29 3.47 -13.38
N ARG A 228 -22.52 2.29 -13.94
CA ARG A 228 -23.87 1.86 -14.36
C ARG A 228 -24.74 1.50 -13.16
N ALA A 229 -24.18 0.80 -12.19
CA ALA A 229 -24.85 0.49 -10.92
C ALA A 229 -25.19 1.77 -10.12
N GLU A 230 -24.31 2.76 -10.13
CA GLU A 230 -24.56 4.06 -9.49
C GLU A 230 -25.80 4.78 -10.07
N ARG A 231 -26.02 4.69 -11.38
CA ARG A 231 -27.22 5.29 -12.03
C ARG A 231 -28.54 4.66 -11.58
N ILE A 232 -28.51 3.47 -11.03
CA ILE A 232 -29.69 2.77 -10.49
C ILE A 232 -29.69 2.72 -8.96
N GLY A 233 -28.91 3.58 -8.31
CA GLY A 233 -28.93 3.82 -6.86
C GLY A 233 -27.94 3.02 -6.03
N VAL A 234 -27.03 2.22 -6.62
CA VAL A 234 -25.96 1.54 -5.89
C VAL A 234 -24.78 2.50 -5.74
N ARG A 235 -24.47 2.92 -4.53
CA ARG A 235 -23.33 3.81 -4.29
C ARG A 235 -22.01 3.07 -4.45
N ILE A 236 -21.03 3.67 -5.12
CA ILE A 236 -19.68 3.08 -5.30
C ILE A 236 -19.00 2.77 -3.95
N PRO A 237 -19.07 3.64 -2.90
CA PRO A 237 -18.55 3.31 -1.59
C PRO A 237 -19.19 2.08 -0.94
N ASP A 238 -20.49 1.84 -1.18
CA ASP A 238 -21.16 0.65 -0.62
C ASP A 238 -20.68 -0.64 -1.30
N ALA A 239 -20.44 -0.58 -2.61
CA ALA A 239 -19.83 -1.71 -3.33
C ALA A 239 -18.40 -2.00 -2.85
N PHE A 240 -17.61 -0.96 -2.58
CA PHE A 240 -16.28 -1.07 -1.99
C PHE A 240 -16.34 -1.71 -0.59
N ALA A 241 -17.21 -1.20 0.28
CA ALA A 241 -17.39 -1.73 1.64
C ALA A 241 -17.81 -3.21 1.62
N GLN A 242 -18.73 -3.59 0.73
CA GLN A 242 -19.18 -4.98 0.59
C GLN A 242 -18.05 -5.92 0.16
N ASP A 243 -17.18 -5.49 -0.78
CA ASP A 243 -16.05 -6.32 -1.19
C ASP A 243 -15.00 -6.41 -0.08
N LEU A 244 -14.76 -5.32 0.67
CA LEU A 244 -13.87 -5.31 1.83
C LEU A 244 -14.38 -6.27 2.93
N GLU A 245 -15.67 -6.22 3.27
CA GLU A 245 -16.30 -7.12 4.24
C GLU A 245 -16.14 -8.59 3.84
N ARG A 246 -16.29 -8.91 2.54
CA ARG A 246 -16.07 -10.27 2.03
C ARG A 246 -14.63 -10.74 2.19
N LEU A 247 -13.66 -9.85 1.98
CA LEU A 247 -12.24 -10.17 2.18
C LEU A 247 -11.94 -10.38 3.68
N VAL A 248 -12.43 -9.49 4.55
CA VAL A 248 -12.27 -9.61 6.00
C VAL A 248 -12.86 -10.92 6.53
N ALA A 249 -14.01 -11.36 5.99
CA ALA A 249 -14.63 -12.63 6.41
C ALA A 249 -13.87 -13.90 5.96
N ARG A 250 -12.85 -13.76 5.07
CA ARG A 250 -12.13 -14.88 4.45
C ARG A 250 -10.63 -14.87 4.66
N SER A 251 -10.13 -13.83 5.32
CA SER A 251 -8.69 -13.60 5.47
C SER A 251 -8.38 -13.22 6.91
N ASP A 252 -7.20 -13.60 7.37
CA ASP A 252 -6.70 -13.19 8.67
C ASP A 252 -6.40 -11.68 8.69
N ASP A 253 -5.83 -11.19 7.58
CA ASP A 253 -5.51 -9.77 7.38
C ASP A 253 -5.86 -9.30 5.96
N VAL A 254 -6.08 -8.00 5.79
CA VAL A 254 -6.43 -7.40 4.50
C VAL A 254 -5.53 -6.21 4.19
N MET A 255 -5.00 -6.18 2.96
CA MET A 255 -4.33 -5.02 2.37
C MET A 255 -5.28 -4.25 1.47
N VAL A 256 -5.38 -2.94 1.67
CA VAL A 256 -6.00 -2.03 0.70
C VAL A 256 -4.90 -1.28 -0.02
N SER A 257 -4.81 -1.45 -1.33
CA SER A 257 -3.87 -0.73 -2.21
C SER A 257 -4.62 0.34 -2.99
N ILE A 258 -4.05 1.54 -3.08
CA ILE A 258 -4.64 2.65 -3.84
C ILE A 258 -3.57 3.16 -4.80
N ASP A 259 -3.74 2.89 -6.10
CA ASP A 259 -2.93 3.55 -7.11
C ASP A 259 -3.45 4.97 -7.32
N LEU A 260 -2.55 5.95 -7.33
CA LEU A 260 -2.93 7.36 -7.44
C LEU A 260 -3.52 7.70 -8.81
N ASP A 261 -3.26 6.92 -9.85
CA ASP A 261 -3.85 7.12 -11.16
C ASP A 261 -5.35 6.73 -11.24
N ALA A 262 -5.88 6.10 -10.19
CA ALA A 262 -7.31 5.95 -9.98
C ALA A 262 -8.00 7.27 -9.62
N CYS A 263 -7.26 8.25 -9.10
CA CYS A 263 -7.79 9.54 -8.69
C CYS A 263 -7.96 10.49 -9.88
N ALA A 264 -9.15 11.03 -10.05
CA ALA A 264 -9.42 12.01 -11.11
C ALA A 264 -8.72 13.35 -10.81
N GLY A 265 -8.12 13.95 -11.85
CA GLY A 265 -7.54 15.29 -11.76
C GLY A 265 -6.11 15.34 -11.21
N LEU A 266 -5.49 14.23 -10.87
CA LEU A 266 -4.08 14.20 -10.56
C LEU A 266 -3.25 14.40 -11.84
N THR A 267 -2.32 15.35 -11.79
CA THR A 267 -1.36 15.61 -12.86
C THR A 267 -0.03 14.95 -12.51
N GLY A 268 0.56 14.24 -13.46
CA GLY A 268 1.90 13.65 -13.25
C GLY A 268 1.92 12.19 -12.80
N VAL A 269 0.77 11.55 -12.71
CA VAL A 269 0.63 10.11 -12.50
C VAL A 269 0.49 9.35 -13.80
#